data_54d555193546e1f8facc88814d964880
#
_entry.id   54d555193546e1f8facc88814d964880
#
_cell.length_a   1.000
_cell.length_b   1.000
_cell.length_c   1.000
_cell.angle_alpha   90.00
_cell.angle_beta   90.00
_cell.angle_gamma   90.00
#
_symmetry.space_group_name_H-M   'P 1'
#
loop_
_entity.id
_entity.type
_entity.pdbx_description
1 polymer ?
#
loop_
_entity_poly.entity_id
_entity_poly.type
_entity_poly.pdbx_seq_one_letter_code
_entity_poly.pdbx_strand_id
1 'polypeptide(L)'
;MLIGALGCNLAWGIIDAGVYLITRINTESRKVAAVRAIREAADGRAARQILANSFNPALASALSNEQLESIRQNLRQMAEPLRRPKLTERDWLGAGGLCLLCFLSTFPIALPFIFVSDARSALRISNAVAVALLALCGYAFGYRSAIPPWVTALVMVAFGAAMVGVAIALGG
;
A
#
# COMPACT_ATOMS: atom_id res chain seq x y z
N MET A 1 -18.85 -14.25 -19.90
CA MET A 1 -18.16 -13.00 -19.56
C MET A 1 -18.03 -12.80 -18.05
N LEU A 2 -19.10 -12.94 -17.24
CA LEU A 2 -19.04 -12.72 -15.76
C LEU A 2 -18.02 -13.63 -15.05
N ILE A 3 -18.00 -14.93 -15.37
CA ILE A 3 -17.06 -15.91 -14.78
C ILE A 3 -15.61 -15.53 -15.11
N GLY A 4 -15.34 -15.07 -16.34
CA GLY A 4 -14.01 -14.59 -16.72
C GLY A 4 -13.58 -13.35 -15.94
N ALA A 5 -14.47 -12.39 -15.76
CA ALA A 5 -14.19 -11.17 -14.97
C ALA A 5 -13.93 -11.49 -13.50
N LEU A 6 -14.72 -12.38 -12.89
CA LEU A 6 -14.52 -12.83 -11.51
C LEU A 6 -13.21 -13.60 -11.34
N GLY A 7 -12.90 -14.50 -12.30
CA GLY A 7 -11.64 -15.25 -12.29
C GLY A 7 -10.42 -14.34 -12.45
N CYS A 8 -10.49 -13.36 -13.34
CA CYS A 8 -9.45 -12.36 -13.53
C CYS A 8 -9.20 -11.56 -12.25
N ASN A 9 -10.25 -11.07 -11.61
CA ASN A 9 -10.10 -10.31 -10.36
C ASN A 9 -9.62 -11.15 -9.17
N LEU A 10 -9.99 -12.42 -9.12
CA LEU A 10 -9.42 -13.33 -8.12
C LEU A 10 -7.91 -13.50 -8.33
N ALA A 11 -7.48 -13.68 -9.58
CA ALA A 11 -6.05 -13.77 -9.91
C ALA A 11 -5.29 -12.49 -9.52
N TRP A 12 -5.84 -11.33 -9.83
CA TRP A 12 -5.27 -10.04 -9.42
C TRP A 12 -5.23 -9.90 -7.89
N GLY A 13 -6.28 -10.29 -7.19
CA GLY A 13 -6.30 -10.26 -5.73
C GLY A 13 -5.21 -11.15 -5.11
N ILE A 14 -4.91 -12.30 -5.70
CA ILE A 14 -3.80 -13.18 -5.27
C ILE A 14 -2.44 -12.51 -5.55
N ILE A 15 -2.27 -11.88 -6.71
CA ILE A 15 -1.05 -11.15 -7.07
C ILE A 15 -0.83 -10.00 -6.08
N ASP A 16 -1.84 -9.19 -5.82
CA ASP A 16 -1.77 -8.06 -4.88
C ASP A 16 -1.43 -8.53 -3.46
N ALA A 17 -2.02 -9.63 -3.00
CA ALA A 17 -1.68 -10.24 -1.73
C ALA A 17 -0.21 -10.67 -1.67
N GLY A 18 0.30 -11.28 -2.76
CA GLY A 18 1.70 -11.65 -2.89
C GLY A 18 2.64 -10.44 -2.85
N VAL A 19 2.34 -9.40 -3.62
CA VAL A 19 3.11 -8.15 -3.65
C VAL A 19 3.09 -7.48 -2.27
N TYR A 20 1.95 -7.48 -1.58
CA TYR A 20 1.85 -6.98 -0.20
C TYR A 20 2.80 -7.71 0.74
N LEU A 21 2.80 -9.05 0.75
CA LEU A 21 3.69 -9.85 1.61
C LEU A 21 5.17 -9.61 1.31
N ILE A 22 5.54 -9.55 0.01
CA ILE A 22 6.92 -9.25 -0.40
C ILE A 22 7.33 -7.86 0.06
N THR A 23 6.46 -6.87 -0.09
CA THR A 23 6.72 -5.50 0.35
C THR A 23 6.88 -5.42 1.86
N ARG A 24 6.05 -6.15 2.63
CA ARG A 24 6.15 -6.22 4.09
C ARG A 24 7.48 -6.81 4.53
N ILE A 25 7.88 -7.97 4.00
CA ILE A 25 9.15 -8.61 4.37
C ILE A 25 10.36 -7.76 3.97
N ASN A 26 10.29 -7.09 2.82
CA ASN A 26 11.35 -6.18 2.37
C ASN A 26 11.47 -4.95 3.27
N THR A 27 10.34 -4.37 3.70
CA THR A 27 10.32 -3.24 4.64
C THR A 27 10.93 -3.62 5.98
N GLU A 28 10.55 -4.77 6.54
CA GLU A 28 11.14 -5.26 7.79
C GLU A 28 12.63 -5.62 7.63
N SER A 29 13.02 -6.19 6.50
CA SER A 29 14.42 -6.46 6.17
C SER A 29 15.27 -5.19 6.16
N ARG A 30 14.75 -4.11 5.55
CA ARG A 30 15.42 -2.81 5.52
C ARG A 30 15.57 -2.20 6.91
N LYS A 31 14.55 -2.31 7.76
CA LYS A 31 14.63 -1.85 9.16
C LYS A 31 15.71 -2.59 9.93
N VAL A 32 15.76 -3.92 9.81
CA VAL A 32 16.78 -4.76 10.46
C VAL A 32 18.17 -4.40 9.94
N ALA A 33 18.33 -4.21 8.63
CA ALA A 33 19.59 -3.79 8.02
C ALA A 33 20.04 -2.41 8.51
N ALA A 34 19.12 -1.45 8.63
CA ALA A 34 19.40 -0.11 9.15
C ALA A 34 19.85 -0.15 10.63
N VAL A 35 19.16 -0.91 11.48
CA VAL A 35 19.56 -1.08 12.90
C VAL A 35 20.94 -1.74 13.00
N ARG A 36 21.23 -2.74 12.15
CA ARG A 36 22.56 -3.35 12.07
C ARG A 36 23.62 -2.34 11.68
N ALA A 37 23.35 -1.54 10.64
CA ALA A 37 24.27 -0.53 10.15
C ALA A 37 24.54 0.56 11.23
N ILE A 38 23.53 0.97 11.99
CA ILE A 38 23.69 1.89 13.13
C ILE A 38 24.58 1.26 14.21
N ARG A 39 24.36 -0.01 14.53
CA ARG A 39 25.17 -0.76 15.51
C ARG A 39 26.65 -0.83 15.11
N GLU A 40 26.93 -0.98 13.82
CA GLU A 40 28.27 -1.14 13.25
C GLU A 40 28.91 0.21 12.87
N ALA A 41 28.17 1.33 12.94
CA ALA A 41 28.66 2.64 12.59
C ALA A 41 29.91 3.03 13.40
N ALA A 42 30.83 3.75 12.77
CA ALA A 42 32.11 4.14 13.39
C ALA A 42 31.88 5.13 14.55
N ASP A 43 30.97 6.10 14.35
CA ASP A 43 30.66 7.14 15.33
C ASP A 43 29.18 7.58 15.23
N GLY A 44 28.77 8.51 16.11
CA GLY A 44 27.41 9.04 16.15
C GLY A 44 27.01 9.82 14.88
N ARG A 45 27.99 10.39 14.14
CA ARG A 45 27.69 11.11 12.89
C ARG A 45 27.30 10.14 11.78
N ALA A 46 28.05 9.05 11.63
CA ALA A 46 27.70 7.97 10.70
C ALA A 46 26.36 7.34 11.05
N ALA A 47 26.09 7.11 12.34
CA ALA A 47 24.79 6.62 12.80
C ALA A 47 23.65 7.59 12.44
N ARG A 48 23.86 8.91 12.55
CA ARG A 48 22.88 9.94 12.16
C ARG A 48 22.54 9.87 10.69
N GLN A 49 23.54 9.73 9.82
CA GLN A 49 23.33 9.67 8.38
C GLN A 49 22.53 8.41 7.98
N ILE A 50 22.82 7.28 8.61
CA ILE A 50 22.07 6.04 8.41
C ILE A 50 20.62 6.20 8.88
N LEU A 51 20.40 6.82 10.05
CA LEU A 51 19.07 7.06 10.60
C LEU A 51 18.24 7.98 9.67
N ALA A 52 18.85 9.08 9.18
CA ALA A 52 18.21 10.02 8.26
C ALA A 52 17.80 9.35 6.94
N ASN A 53 18.67 8.51 6.40
CA ASN A 53 18.44 7.85 5.10
C ASN A 53 17.45 6.68 5.22
N SER A 54 17.40 6.00 6.36
CA SER A 54 16.65 4.75 6.50
C SER A 54 15.29 4.90 7.17
N PHE A 55 15.10 5.95 7.98
CA PHE A 55 13.85 6.14 8.74
C PHE A 55 13.20 7.49 8.42
N ASN A 56 13.68 8.56 9.03
CA ASN A 56 13.10 9.90 8.85
C ASN A 56 14.16 10.97 9.12
N PRO A 57 14.40 11.90 8.17
CA PRO A 57 15.33 13.00 8.36
C PRO A 57 15.00 13.89 9.57
N ALA A 58 13.71 14.10 9.86
CA ALA A 58 13.27 14.88 11.01
C ALA A 58 13.66 14.21 12.33
N LEU A 59 13.58 12.89 12.42
CA LEU A 59 14.03 12.15 13.60
C LEU A 59 15.55 12.28 13.79
N ALA A 60 16.33 12.20 12.72
CA ALA A 60 17.76 12.36 12.77
C ALA A 60 18.20 13.77 13.18
N SER A 61 17.42 14.81 12.79
CA SER A 61 17.69 16.20 13.19
C SER A 61 17.29 16.50 14.63
N ALA A 62 16.31 15.80 15.17
CA ALA A 62 15.81 15.99 16.54
C ALA A 62 16.74 15.39 17.60
N LEU A 63 17.64 14.46 17.23
CA LEU A 63 18.55 13.78 18.14
C LEU A 63 19.92 14.49 18.18
N SER A 64 20.49 14.69 19.38
CA SER A 64 21.88 15.16 19.54
C SER A 64 22.88 14.05 19.17
N ASN A 65 24.15 14.45 18.94
CA ASN A 65 25.21 13.47 18.66
C ASN A 65 25.45 12.52 19.86
N GLU A 66 25.32 13.05 21.09
CA GLU A 66 25.47 12.26 22.32
C GLU A 66 24.35 11.23 22.47
N GLN A 67 23.10 11.63 22.15
CA GLN A 67 21.95 10.72 22.17
C GLN A 67 22.13 9.59 21.13
N LEU A 68 22.59 9.92 19.93
CA LEU A 68 22.85 8.92 18.88
C LEU A 68 24.00 7.98 19.26
N GLU A 69 25.05 8.51 19.88
CA GLU A 69 26.15 7.69 20.39
C GLU A 69 25.67 6.75 21.49
N SER A 70 24.84 7.23 22.41
CA SER A 70 24.23 6.39 23.45
C SER A 70 23.37 5.27 22.84
N ILE A 71 22.53 5.59 21.84
CA ILE A 71 21.74 4.59 21.13
C ILE A 71 22.65 3.56 20.46
N ARG A 72 23.70 3.99 19.79
CA ARG A 72 24.67 3.10 19.13
C ARG A 72 25.33 2.16 20.12
N GLN A 73 25.79 2.68 21.27
CA GLN A 73 26.40 1.89 22.32
C GLN A 73 25.44 0.88 22.92
N ASN A 74 24.21 1.29 23.21
CA ASN A 74 23.16 0.39 23.69
C ASN A 74 22.86 -0.74 22.68
N LEU A 75 22.79 -0.41 21.39
CA LEU A 75 22.61 -1.42 20.34
C LEU A 75 23.80 -2.39 20.24
N ARG A 76 25.04 -1.92 20.49
CA ARG A 76 26.24 -2.78 20.56
C ARG A 76 26.22 -3.74 21.74
N GLN A 77 25.71 -3.29 22.88
CA GLN A 77 25.63 -4.10 24.10
C GLN A 77 24.47 -5.10 24.07
N MET A 78 23.51 -4.93 23.17
CA MET A 78 22.44 -5.91 23.00
C MET A 78 23.02 -7.26 22.55
N ALA A 79 22.96 -8.24 23.43
CA ALA A 79 23.43 -9.62 23.16
C ALA A 79 22.52 -10.36 22.17
N GLU A 80 21.26 -9.93 22.01
CA GLU A 80 20.33 -10.59 21.09
C GLU A 80 20.72 -10.33 19.62
N PRO A 81 20.86 -11.40 18.82
CA PRO A 81 20.98 -11.24 17.39
C PRO A 81 19.72 -10.56 16.83
N LEU A 82 19.91 -9.57 15.97
CA LEU A 82 18.79 -8.94 15.26
C LEU A 82 17.94 -10.03 14.62
N ARG A 83 16.69 -10.13 15.05
CA ARG A 83 15.75 -11.16 14.55
C ARG A 83 15.64 -11.05 13.04
N ARG A 84 15.70 -12.18 12.36
CA ARG A 84 15.40 -12.23 10.92
C ARG A 84 13.97 -11.73 10.69
N PRO A 85 13.74 -10.90 9.67
CA PRO A 85 12.39 -10.46 9.35
C PRO A 85 11.50 -11.67 9.06
N LYS A 86 10.34 -11.70 9.68
CA LYS A 86 9.34 -12.76 9.51
C LYS A 86 7.98 -12.13 9.26
N LEU A 87 7.19 -12.77 8.42
CA LEU A 87 5.79 -12.44 8.28
C LEU A 87 5.02 -12.84 9.54
N THR A 88 4.18 -11.96 10.02
CA THR A 88 3.30 -12.17 11.17
C THR A 88 1.93 -12.65 10.72
N GLU A 89 1.13 -13.17 11.63
CA GLU A 89 -0.28 -13.51 11.35
C GLU A 89 -1.06 -12.31 10.83
N ARG A 90 -0.76 -11.11 11.33
CA ARG A 90 -1.37 -9.85 10.86
C ARG A 90 -1.03 -9.55 9.39
N ASP A 91 0.17 -9.90 8.95
CA ASP A 91 0.56 -9.71 7.55
C ASP A 91 -0.22 -10.67 6.64
N TRP A 92 -0.43 -11.91 7.07
CA TRP A 92 -1.25 -12.88 6.35
C TRP A 92 -2.73 -12.49 6.32
N LEU A 93 -3.28 -12.01 7.43
CA LEU A 93 -4.63 -11.46 7.48
C LEU A 93 -4.78 -10.23 6.57
N GLY A 94 -3.77 -9.36 6.54
CA GLY A 94 -3.73 -8.20 5.64
C GLY A 94 -3.73 -8.62 4.17
N ALA A 95 -2.93 -9.62 3.81
CA ALA A 95 -2.87 -10.18 2.45
C ALA A 95 -4.20 -10.80 2.04
N GLY A 96 -4.81 -11.61 2.91
CA GLY A 96 -6.12 -12.21 2.68
C GLY A 96 -7.23 -11.17 2.57
N GLY A 97 -7.19 -10.14 3.42
CA GLY A 97 -8.12 -9.00 3.36
C GLY A 97 -8.00 -8.22 2.04
N LEU A 98 -6.78 -7.99 1.56
CA LEU A 98 -6.54 -7.32 0.28
C LEU A 98 -7.07 -8.13 -0.90
N CYS A 99 -6.78 -9.44 -0.92
CA CYS A 99 -7.31 -10.37 -1.93
C CYS A 99 -8.86 -10.36 -1.94
N LEU A 100 -9.47 -10.45 -0.76
CA LEU A 100 -10.92 -10.45 -0.61
C LEU A 100 -11.54 -9.12 -1.06
N LEU A 101 -10.95 -7.98 -0.70
CA LEU A 101 -11.40 -6.67 -1.14
C LEU A 101 -11.32 -6.50 -2.66
N CYS A 102 -10.22 -6.94 -3.27
CA CYS A 102 -10.05 -6.91 -4.72
C CYS A 102 -11.16 -7.74 -5.40
N PHE A 103 -11.41 -8.95 -4.93
CA PHE A 103 -12.46 -9.82 -5.44
C PHE A 103 -13.87 -9.24 -5.24
N LEU A 104 -14.18 -8.77 -4.02
CA LEU A 104 -15.51 -8.24 -3.68
C LEU A 104 -15.83 -6.93 -4.39
N SER A 105 -14.84 -6.10 -4.69
CA SER A 105 -15.05 -4.83 -5.41
C SER A 105 -15.62 -5.01 -6.81
N THR A 106 -15.48 -6.22 -7.40
CA THR A 106 -16.04 -6.54 -8.72
C THR A 106 -17.55 -6.68 -8.69
N PHE A 107 -18.12 -7.15 -7.59
CA PHE A 107 -19.56 -7.45 -7.54
C PHE A 107 -20.45 -6.22 -7.79
N PRO A 108 -20.27 -5.09 -7.10
CA PRO A 108 -21.10 -3.91 -7.35
C PRO A 108 -21.03 -3.43 -8.81
N ILE A 109 -19.87 -3.57 -9.45
CA ILE A 109 -19.65 -3.16 -10.84
C ILE A 109 -20.29 -4.14 -11.82
N ALA A 110 -20.31 -5.43 -11.48
CA ALA A 110 -20.88 -6.49 -12.30
C ALA A 110 -22.39 -6.65 -12.17
N LEU A 111 -23.01 -6.25 -11.05
CA LEU A 111 -24.42 -6.37 -10.77
C LEU A 111 -25.33 -5.79 -11.87
N PRO A 112 -25.07 -4.61 -12.45
CA PRO A 112 -25.93 -4.06 -13.51
C PRO A 112 -26.08 -4.99 -14.71
N PHE A 113 -25.06 -5.77 -15.05
CA PHE A 113 -25.12 -6.71 -16.18
C PHE A 113 -26.00 -7.95 -15.92
N ILE A 114 -26.35 -8.19 -14.67
CA ILE A 114 -27.26 -9.29 -14.30
C ILE A 114 -28.72 -8.83 -14.39
N PHE A 115 -29.00 -7.58 -14.00
CA PHE A 115 -30.37 -7.06 -13.87
C PHE A 115 -30.85 -6.23 -15.05
N VAL A 116 -29.93 -5.71 -15.89
CA VAL A 116 -30.27 -4.84 -17.01
C VAL A 116 -30.00 -5.56 -18.32
N SER A 117 -31.07 -5.81 -19.09
CA SER A 117 -31.02 -6.55 -20.38
C SER A 117 -30.34 -5.75 -21.49
N ASP A 118 -30.45 -4.40 -21.46
CA ASP A 118 -29.80 -3.53 -22.44
C ASP A 118 -28.32 -3.32 -22.04
N ALA A 119 -27.40 -3.82 -22.85
CA ALA A 119 -25.98 -3.76 -22.62
C ALA A 119 -25.43 -2.33 -22.47
N ARG A 120 -25.98 -1.36 -23.20
CA ARG A 120 -25.53 0.06 -23.12
C ARG A 120 -25.92 0.69 -21.78
N SER A 121 -27.13 0.42 -21.33
CA SER A 121 -27.62 0.90 -20.03
C SER A 121 -26.89 0.22 -18.88
N ALA A 122 -26.67 -1.08 -18.96
CA ALA A 122 -25.87 -1.84 -17.99
C ALA A 122 -24.47 -1.24 -17.85
N LEU A 123 -23.80 -0.95 -18.96
CA LEU A 123 -22.45 -0.35 -18.98
C LEU A 123 -22.43 1.04 -18.33
N ARG A 124 -23.42 1.90 -18.63
CA ARG A 124 -23.50 3.24 -18.03
C ARG A 124 -23.68 3.19 -16.53
N ILE A 125 -24.56 2.32 -16.04
CA ILE A 125 -24.79 2.13 -14.60
C ILE A 125 -23.52 1.56 -13.93
N SER A 126 -22.88 0.56 -14.53
CA SER A 126 -21.63 -0.02 -14.07
C SER A 126 -20.52 1.03 -13.94
N ASN A 127 -20.35 1.89 -14.95
CA ASN A 127 -19.38 2.97 -14.90
C ASN A 127 -19.70 4.00 -13.80
N ALA A 128 -20.97 4.35 -13.61
CA ALA A 128 -21.39 5.25 -12.53
C ALA A 128 -21.08 4.65 -11.15
N VAL A 129 -21.34 3.35 -10.97
CA VAL A 129 -20.99 2.61 -9.74
C VAL A 129 -19.48 2.62 -9.52
N ALA A 130 -18.67 2.36 -10.56
CA ALA A 130 -17.23 2.37 -10.47
C ALA A 130 -16.69 3.75 -10.04
N VAL A 131 -17.20 4.84 -10.65
CA VAL A 131 -16.84 6.21 -10.27
C VAL A 131 -17.23 6.53 -8.84
N ALA A 132 -18.42 6.11 -8.40
CA ALA A 132 -18.86 6.30 -7.02
C ALA A 132 -17.97 5.55 -6.02
N LEU A 133 -17.55 4.32 -6.33
CA LEU A 133 -16.61 3.54 -5.52
C LEU A 133 -15.23 4.20 -5.46
N LEU A 134 -14.72 4.72 -6.58
CA LEU A 134 -13.45 5.45 -6.61
C LEU A 134 -13.52 6.71 -5.75
N ALA A 135 -14.61 7.47 -5.84
CA ALA A 135 -14.83 8.66 -5.03
C ALA A 135 -14.88 8.31 -3.53
N LEU A 136 -15.60 7.24 -3.18
CA LEU A 136 -15.70 6.76 -1.79
C LEU A 136 -14.35 6.29 -1.24
N CYS A 137 -13.60 5.52 -2.01
CA CYS A 137 -12.26 5.07 -1.63
C CYS A 137 -11.31 6.26 -1.46
N GLY A 138 -11.33 7.21 -2.40
CA GLY A 138 -10.53 8.43 -2.31
C GLY A 138 -10.89 9.27 -1.09
N TYR A 139 -12.18 9.41 -0.79
CA TYR A 139 -12.66 10.11 0.40
C TYR A 139 -12.20 9.42 1.70
N ALA A 140 -12.38 8.11 1.79
CA ALA A 140 -11.96 7.32 2.95
C ALA A 140 -10.44 7.37 3.17
N PHE A 141 -9.66 7.38 2.08
CA PHE A 141 -8.21 7.55 2.15
C PHE A 141 -7.83 8.94 2.66
N GLY A 142 -8.46 10.01 2.12
CA GLY A 142 -8.22 11.38 2.53
C GLY A 142 -8.55 11.63 4.00
N TYR A 143 -9.61 11.00 4.50
CA TYR A 143 -10.01 11.11 5.91
C TYR A 143 -8.93 10.58 6.88
N ARG A 144 -8.07 9.67 6.41
CA ARG A 144 -6.95 9.10 7.20
C ARG A 144 -5.58 9.71 6.88
N SER A 145 -5.53 10.61 5.91
CA SER A 145 -4.32 11.32 5.51
C SER A 145 -4.39 12.80 5.91
N ALA A 146 -3.28 13.51 5.78
CA ALA A 146 -3.23 14.96 6.03
C ALA A 146 -3.82 15.79 4.86
N ILE A 147 -4.44 15.15 3.86
CA ILE A 147 -5.01 15.79 2.66
C ILE A 147 -6.53 15.87 2.82
N PRO A 148 -7.19 16.98 2.41
CA PRO A 148 -8.65 17.09 2.48
C PRO A 148 -9.35 15.94 1.72
N PRO A 149 -10.36 15.27 2.33
CA PRO A 149 -10.98 14.07 1.75
C PRO A 149 -11.59 14.28 0.37
N TRP A 150 -12.15 15.46 0.11
CA TRP A 150 -12.73 15.78 -1.20
C TRP A 150 -11.69 15.91 -2.31
N VAL A 151 -10.45 16.36 -1.97
CA VAL A 151 -9.35 16.47 -2.93
C VAL A 151 -8.89 15.07 -3.36
N THR A 152 -8.69 14.16 -2.40
CA THR A 152 -8.32 12.77 -2.70
C THR A 152 -9.41 12.03 -3.47
N ALA A 153 -10.70 12.30 -3.17
CA ALA A 153 -11.81 11.76 -3.95
C ALA A 153 -11.76 12.24 -5.41
N LEU A 154 -11.59 13.54 -5.65
CA LEU A 154 -11.46 14.09 -7.00
C LEU A 154 -10.24 13.55 -7.75
N VAL A 155 -9.10 13.45 -7.10
CA VAL A 155 -7.86 12.88 -7.70
C VAL A 155 -8.09 11.44 -8.11
N MET A 156 -8.71 10.61 -7.27
CA MET A 156 -9.01 9.21 -7.58
C MET A 156 -9.98 9.09 -8.75
N VAL A 157 -11.03 9.91 -8.80
CA VAL A 157 -11.98 9.92 -9.93
C VAL A 157 -11.30 10.37 -11.22
N ALA A 158 -10.49 11.44 -11.17
CA ALA A 158 -9.74 11.92 -12.32
C ALA A 158 -8.75 10.87 -12.85
N PHE A 159 -8.06 10.18 -11.96
CA PHE A 159 -7.16 9.09 -12.30
C PHE A 159 -7.91 7.92 -12.95
N GLY A 160 -9.03 7.50 -12.38
CA GLY A 160 -9.88 6.45 -12.96
C GLY A 160 -10.41 6.84 -14.35
N ALA A 161 -10.87 8.07 -14.54
CA ALA A 161 -11.32 8.58 -15.83
C ALA A 161 -10.19 8.60 -16.87
N ALA A 162 -8.97 9.01 -16.47
CA ALA A 162 -7.80 8.98 -17.33
C ALA A 162 -7.44 7.56 -17.77
N MET A 163 -7.48 6.59 -16.85
CA MET A 163 -7.21 5.18 -17.17
C MET A 163 -8.23 4.60 -18.14
N VAL A 164 -9.52 4.91 -17.96
CA VAL A 164 -10.58 4.52 -18.91
C VAL A 164 -10.33 5.16 -20.27
N GLY A 165 -9.99 6.45 -20.31
CA GLY A 165 -9.65 7.14 -21.56
C GLY A 165 -8.46 6.50 -22.30
N VAL A 166 -7.42 6.10 -21.59
CA VAL A 166 -6.29 5.38 -22.17
C VAL A 166 -6.72 4.00 -22.69
N ALA A 167 -7.52 3.25 -21.92
CA ALA A 167 -8.02 1.95 -22.37
C ALA A 167 -8.82 2.07 -23.68
N ILE A 168 -9.72 3.05 -23.79
CA ILE A 168 -10.50 3.32 -25.02
C ILE A 168 -9.55 3.71 -26.18
N ALA A 169 -8.56 4.56 -25.94
CA ALA A 169 -7.62 5.00 -26.97
C ALA A 169 -6.73 3.84 -27.51
N LEU A 170 -6.50 2.82 -26.70
CA LEU A 170 -5.75 1.62 -27.05
C LEU A 170 -6.62 0.51 -27.69
N GLY A 171 -7.92 0.77 -27.93
CA GLY A 171 -8.83 -0.15 -28.61
C GLY A 171 -9.58 -1.09 -27.67
N GLY A 172 -9.71 -0.73 -26.41
CA GLY A 172 -10.52 -1.44 -25.40
C GLY A 172 -12.00 -1.08 -25.44
#